data_4b6b2449c59cb561711edd3478405b6d
#
_entry.id   4b6b2449c59cb561711edd3478405b6d
#
_cell.length_a   1.000
_cell.length_b   1.000
_cell.length_c   1.000
_cell.angle_alpha   90.00
_cell.angle_beta   90.00
_cell.angle_gamma   90.00
#
_symmetry.space_group_name_H-M   'P 1'
#
loop_
_entity.id
_entity.type
_entity.pdbx_description
1 polymer ?
#
loop_
_entity_poly.entity_id
_entity_poly.type
_entity_poly.pdbx_seq_one_letter_code
_entity_poly.pdbx_strand_id
1 'polypeptide(L)'
;VATAERTLPVAVFDSGVGGLTVLHECLVSLPHEDFLYLGDTARFPYGDRSPEELLGFARELAGILLERGAKLLVVACNSATAAALPALRQELEHRVPVVGVVAPESRLAAAATRNGRVGLIATPATVASGAYARALARAAPEAELHAVASAELAPLIQEGGEVDHRTLTCIEGACRPLKRAGVDTVILGCTHYPLVRPVLQRELGRRVAIVSSGEAIAGEVESRLEATGLENEEGRRGQYRFLATGDPIRFRRLGIRFLSLPIGEVEHVKVNLNSSARSAA
;
A
#
# COMPACT_ATOMS: atom_id res chain seq x y z
N VAL A 1 -7.37 -10.08 26.66
CA VAL A 1 -7.03 -8.74 26.10
C VAL A 1 -7.99 -7.75 26.77
N ALA A 2 -7.46 -6.63 27.30
CA ALA A 2 -8.30 -5.64 27.96
C ALA A 2 -9.24 -4.97 26.95
N THR A 3 -10.47 -4.67 27.34
CA THR A 3 -11.48 -4.01 26.48
C THR A 3 -10.94 -2.70 25.87
N ALA A 4 -10.08 -1.98 26.61
CA ALA A 4 -9.44 -0.74 26.14
C ALA A 4 -8.50 -0.94 24.93
N GLU A 5 -7.88 -2.09 24.76
CA GLU A 5 -6.98 -2.36 23.64
C GLU A 5 -7.76 -2.65 22.35
N ARG A 6 -8.94 -3.25 22.44
CA ARG A 6 -9.82 -3.53 21.30
C ARG A 6 -10.33 -2.25 20.63
N THR A 7 -10.57 -1.21 21.42
CA THR A 7 -11.10 0.09 20.93
C THR A 7 -10.04 0.99 20.31
N LEU A 8 -8.75 0.60 20.33
CA LEU A 8 -7.71 1.32 19.63
C LEU A 8 -7.88 1.16 18.10
N PRO A 9 -7.52 2.15 17.30
CA PRO A 9 -7.65 2.06 15.84
C PRO A 9 -6.65 1.09 15.21
N VAL A 10 -7.02 0.56 14.04
CA VAL A 10 -6.08 0.02 13.07
C VAL A 10 -5.39 1.21 12.40
N ALA A 11 -4.08 1.31 12.56
CA ALA A 11 -3.29 2.38 11.98
C ALA A 11 -2.79 1.98 10.58
N VAL A 12 -2.94 2.87 9.60
CA VAL A 12 -2.55 2.64 8.20
C VAL A 12 -1.66 3.79 7.76
N PHE A 13 -0.49 3.52 7.20
CA PHE A 13 0.31 4.57 6.57
C PHE A 13 0.73 4.25 5.14
N ASP A 14 0.90 5.33 4.38
CA ASP A 14 1.34 5.31 2.98
C ASP A 14 2.24 6.51 2.67
N SER A 15 2.95 6.47 1.55
CA SER A 15 3.74 7.60 1.03
C SER A 15 2.93 8.83 0.66
N GLY A 16 1.61 8.72 0.60
CA GLY A 16 0.75 9.82 0.18
C GLY A 16 -0.74 9.52 0.34
N VAL A 17 -1.50 9.76 -0.73
CA VAL A 17 -2.94 9.50 -0.78
C VAL A 17 -3.28 8.13 -1.40
N GLY A 18 -2.31 7.46 -2.02
CA GLY A 18 -2.54 6.18 -2.71
C GLY A 18 -3.06 5.09 -1.80
N GLY A 19 -2.52 4.97 -0.59
CA GLY A 19 -2.94 3.98 0.40
C GLY A 19 -4.39 4.10 0.86
N LEU A 20 -5.08 5.19 0.52
CA LEU A 20 -6.52 5.31 0.72
C LEU A 20 -7.32 4.28 -0.11
N THR A 21 -6.77 3.74 -1.20
CA THR A 21 -7.36 2.60 -1.90
C THR A 21 -7.35 1.33 -1.05
N VAL A 22 -6.29 1.15 -0.26
CA VAL A 22 -6.18 0.04 0.71
C VAL A 22 -7.14 0.27 1.88
N LEU A 23 -7.18 1.49 2.41
CA LEU A 23 -8.13 1.85 3.47
C LEU A 23 -9.58 1.63 3.03
N HIS A 24 -9.95 1.98 1.79
CA HIS A 24 -11.29 1.76 1.25
C HIS A 24 -11.74 0.31 1.44
N GLU A 25 -10.93 -0.65 1.02
CA GLU A 25 -11.27 -2.08 1.15
C GLU A 25 -11.35 -2.53 2.62
N CYS A 26 -10.47 -1.99 3.47
CA CYS A 26 -10.55 -2.25 4.91
C CYS A 26 -11.86 -1.70 5.51
N LEU A 27 -12.31 -0.52 5.10
CA LEU A 27 -13.57 0.07 5.58
C LEU A 27 -14.80 -0.74 5.14
N VAL A 28 -14.74 -1.34 3.95
CA VAL A 28 -15.81 -2.20 3.42
C VAL A 28 -15.85 -3.53 4.17
N SER A 29 -14.69 -4.15 4.40
CA SER A 29 -14.59 -5.48 5.00
C SER A 29 -14.70 -5.46 6.54
N LEU A 30 -14.26 -4.37 7.17
CA LEU A 30 -14.15 -4.24 8.63
C LEU A 30 -14.93 -3.00 9.13
N PRO A 31 -16.25 -2.93 8.94
CA PRO A 31 -17.05 -1.72 9.20
C PRO A 31 -17.15 -1.34 10.69
N HIS A 32 -16.78 -2.26 11.59
CA HIS A 32 -16.82 -2.06 13.03
C HIS A 32 -15.48 -1.54 13.61
N GLU A 33 -14.43 -1.53 12.79
CA GLU A 33 -13.09 -1.11 13.19
C GLU A 33 -12.90 0.40 13.07
N ASP A 34 -12.15 0.97 14.02
CA ASP A 34 -11.66 2.33 13.91
C ASP A 34 -10.37 2.35 13.10
N PHE A 35 -10.21 3.36 12.25
CA PHE A 35 -9.01 3.53 11.44
C PHE A 35 -8.36 4.88 11.66
N LEU A 36 -7.02 4.87 11.72
CA LEU A 36 -6.17 6.05 11.74
C LEU A 36 -5.23 5.99 10.53
N TYR A 37 -5.48 6.84 9.53
CA TYR A 37 -4.67 6.89 8.32
C TYR A 37 -3.65 8.03 8.37
N LEU A 38 -2.41 7.76 8.00
CA LEU A 38 -1.34 8.76 7.85
C LEU A 38 -0.74 8.71 6.44
N GLY A 39 -0.92 9.79 5.68
CA GLY A 39 -0.31 9.96 4.36
C GLY A 39 0.93 10.86 4.42
N ASP A 40 2.09 10.30 4.02
CA ASP A 40 3.36 11.04 4.02
C ASP A 40 3.54 11.90 2.76
N THR A 41 2.60 12.82 2.56
CA THR A 41 2.55 13.65 1.36
C THR A 41 3.68 14.67 1.25
N ALA A 42 4.39 14.97 2.34
CA ALA A 42 5.55 15.88 2.34
C ALA A 42 6.78 15.26 1.68
N ARG A 43 6.93 13.91 1.73
CA ARG A 43 8.09 13.19 1.18
C ARG A 43 7.75 12.34 -0.05
N PHE A 44 6.51 12.45 -0.56
CA PHE A 44 6.10 11.80 -1.81
C PHE A 44 6.92 12.33 -3.01
N PRO A 45 7.30 11.51 -4.00
CA PRO A 45 7.07 10.06 -4.11
C PRO A 45 8.16 9.22 -3.41
N TYR A 46 7.83 7.96 -3.06
CA TYR A 46 8.77 7.00 -2.48
C TYR A 46 9.48 6.12 -3.53
N GLY A 47 9.04 6.20 -4.78
CA GLY A 47 9.44 5.28 -5.83
C GLY A 47 10.93 5.26 -6.18
N ASP A 48 11.63 6.37 -5.97
CA ASP A 48 13.06 6.55 -6.28
C ASP A 48 13.92 6.73 -5.02
N ARG A 49 13.35 6.49 -3.83
CA ARG A 49 14.06 6.60 -2.55
C ARG A 49 14.90 5.37 -2.27
N SER A 50 16.02 5.56 -1.56
CA SER A 50 16.87 4.46 -1.12
C SER A 50 16.15 3.59 -0.07
N PRO A 51 16.54 2.32 0.09
CA PRO A 51 16.00 1.45 1.15
C PRO A 51 16.18 2.04 2.56
N GLU A 52 17.28 2.73 2.81
CA GLU A 52 17.61 3.36 4.09
C GLU A 52 16.69 4.55 4.37
N GLU A 53 16.43 5.40 3.36
CA GLU A 53 15.45 6.49 3.48
C GLU A 53 14.06 5.94 3.77
N LEU A 54 13.61 4.93 3.00
CA LEU A 54 12.31 4.31 3.18
C LEU A 54 12.14 3.68 4.56
N LEU A 55 13.18 3.04 5.09
CA LEU A 55 13.18 2.49 6.44
C LEU A 55 13.09 3.60 7.50
N GLY A 56 13.86 4.68 7.33
CA GLY A 56 13.80 5.84 8.22
C GLY A 56 12.41 6.48 8.25
N PHE A 57 11.82 6.69 7.08
CA PHE A 57 10.45 7.23 6.97
C PHE A 57 9.42 6.30 7.62
N ALA A 58 9.49 5.01 7.35
CA ALA A 58 8.57 4.03 7.91
C ALA A 58 8.64 3.95 9.43
N ARG A 59 9.83 4.01 10.03
CA ARG A 59 10.01 4.06 11.50
C ARG A 59 9.39 5.31 12.11
N GLU A 60 9.61 6.47 11.49
CA GLU A 60 9.05 7.74 11.97
C GLU A 60 7.52 7.73 11.91
N LEU A 61 6.93 7.31 10.80
CA LEU A 61 5.47 7.21 10.65
C LEU A 61 4.87 6.19 11.62
N ALA A 62 5.50 5.03 11.78
CA ALA A 62 5.07 4.03 12.75
C ALA A 62 5.11 4.58 14.18
N GLY A 63 6.17 5.29 14.57
CA GLY A 63 6.28 5.95 15.87
C GLY A 63 5.14 6.92 16.13
N ILE A 64 4.86 7.81 15.18
CA ILE A 64 3.76 8.78 15.23
C ILE A 64 2.40 8.11 15.43
N LEU A 65 2.14 7.00 14.74
CA LEU A 65 0.89 6.26 14.84
C LEU A 65 0.77 5.50 16.16
N LEU A 66 1.86 4.90 16.64
CA LEU A 66 1.89 4.18 17.92
C LEU A 66 1.69 5.13 19.12
N GLU A 67 2.24 6.36 19.09
CA GLU A 67 2.01 7.38 20.09
C GLU A 67 0.53 7.82 20.18
N ARG A 68 -0.22 7.69 19.08
CA ARG A 68 -1.66 7.98 19.03
C ARG A 68 -2.54 6.79 19.43
N GLY A 69 -1.92 5.68 19.79
CA GLY A 69 -2.57 4.42 20.12
C GLY A 69 -3.00 3.68 18.86
N ALA A 70 -2.42 2.50 18.62
CA ALA A 70 -2.79 1.61 17.52
C ALA A 70 -2.76 0.16 18.00
N LYS A 71 -3.77 -0.63 17.65
CA LYS A 71 -3.82 -2.07 17.96
C LYS A 71 -3.22 -2.95 16.87
N LEU A 72 -3.08 -2.41 15.66
CA LEU A 72 -2.47 -3.04 14.51
C LEU A 72 -1.92 -1.97 13.57
N LEU A 73 -0.77 -2.23 12.94
CA LEU A 73 -0.11 -1.33 12.00
C LEU A 73 -0.11 -1.92 10.59
N VAL A 74 -0.69 -1.19 9.62
CA VAL A 74 -0.70 -1.54 8.20
C VAL A 74 0.27 -0.64 7.43
N VAL A 75 1.25 -1.25 6.76
CA VAL A 75 2.12 -0.57 5.80
C VAL A 75 1.49 -0.70 4.42
N ALA A 76 0.66 0.27 4.03
CA ALA A 76 -0.09 0.24 2.77
C ALA A 76 0.80 0.51 1.55
N CYS A 77 1.85 1.31 1.69
CA CYS A 77 2.79 1.62 0.62
C CYS A 77 3.62 0.40 0.23
N ASN A 78 3.57 0.01 -1.06
CA ASN A 78 4.33 -1.13 -1.58
C ASN A 78 5.85 -0.90 -1.46
N SER A 79 6.35 0.31 -1.75
CA SER A 79 7.77 0.64 -1.61
C SER A 79 8.24 0.58 -0.15
N ALA A 80 7.46 1.14 0.78
CA ALA A 80 7.75 1.07 2.21
C ALA A 80 7.67 -0.38 2.73
N THR A 81 6.65 -1.15 2.32
CA THR A 81 6.55 -2.57 2.67
C THR A 81 7.78 -3.33 2.19
N ALA A 82 8.17 -3.14 0.94
CA ALA A 82 9.29 -3.86 0.34
C ALA A 82 10.63 -3.58 1.02
N ALA A 83 10.86 -2.34 1.46
CA ALA A 83 12.10 -1.90 2.10
C ALA A 83 12.11 -2.07 3.63
N ALA A 84 10.99 -1.80 4.30
CA ALA A 84 11.00 -1.61 5.75
C ALA A 84 10.26 -2.69 6.56
N LEU A 85 9.34 -3.47 5.97
CA LEU A 85 8.50 -4.39 6.72
C LEU A 85 9.27 -5.40 7.60
N PRO A 86 10.38 -6.03 7.13
CA PRO A 86 11.13 -6.97 7.97
C PRO A 86 11.68 -6.31 9.25
N ALA A 87 12.24 -5.10 9.12
CA ALA A 87 12.77 -4.37 10.27
C ALA A 87 11.67 -3.89 11.21
N LEU A 88 10.56 -3.35 10.67
CA LEU A 88 9.42 -2.94 11.49
C LEU A 88 8.83 -4.12 12.28
N ARG A 89 8.72 -5.29 11.67
CA ARG A 89 8.28 -6.50 12.40
C ARG A 89 9.24 -6.87 13.52
N GLN A 90 10.53 -6.92 13.24
CA GLN A 90 11.53 -7.21 14.27
C GLN A 90 11.46 -6.23 15.45
N GLU A 91 11.20 -4.95 15.19
CA GLU A 91 11.19 -3.89 16.18
C GLU A 91 9.85 -3.76 16.93
N LEU A 92 8.72 -4.07 16.28
CA LEU A 92 7.40 -3.69 16.77
C LEU A 92 6.43 -4.86 17.01
N GLU A 93 6.65 -6.06 16.41
CA GLU A 93 5.69 -7.17 16.46
C GLU A 93 5.40 -7.65 17.91
N HIS A 94 6.32 -7.39 18.83
CA HIS A 94 6.12 -7.68 20.27
C HIS A 94 5.16 -6.71 20.98
N ARG A 95 4.84 -5.56 20.34
CA ARG A 95 3.95 -4.51 20.87
C ARG A 95 2.65 -4.41 20.08
N VAL A 96 2.74 -4.53 18.76
CA VAL A 96 1.63 -4.36 17.84
C VAL A 96 1.87 -5.22 16.59
N PRO A 97 0.87 -5.98 16.10
CA PRO A 97 1.01 -6.72 14.85
C PRO A 97 1.29 -5.76 13.68
N VAL A 98 2.23 -6.14 12.79
CA VAL A 98 2.60 -5.33 11.63
C VAL A 98 2.30 -6.09 10.35
N VAL A 99 1.44 -5.51 9.51
CA VAL A 99 0.98 -6.07 8.24
C VAL A 99 1.48 -5.23 7.07
N GLY A 100 1.90 -5.87 5.98
CA GLY A 100 2.30 -5.19 4.76
C GLY A 100 1.77 -5.89 3.52
N VAL A 101 1.68 -5.18 2.42
CA VAL A 101 0.92 -5.55 1.21
C VAL A 101 1.56 -6.64 0.35
N VAL A 102 2.90 -6.76 0.33
CA VAL A 102 3.62 -7.59 -0.66
C VAL A 102 3.28 -9.08 -0.56
N ALA A 103 3.27 -9.65 0.64
CA ALA A 103 3.00 -11.08 0.81
C ALA A 103 1.54 -11.45 0.50
N PRO A 104 0.51 -10.73 0.99
CA PRO A 104 -0.88 -10.98 0.63
C PRO A 104 -1.13 -10.90 -0.88
N GLU A 105 -0.64 -9.86 -1.55
CA GLU A 105 -0.77 -9.73 -3.02
C GLU A 105 -0.10 -10.88 -3.77
N SER A 106 1.08 -11.31 -3.32
CA SER A 106 1.79 -12.43 -3.95
C SER A 106 1.02 -13.74 -3.78
N ARG A 107 0.36 -13.98 -2.64
CA ARG A 107 -0.52 -15.13 -2.44
C ARG A 107 -1.75 -15.09 -3.33
N LEU A 108 -2.39 -13.91 -3.48
CA LEU A 108 -3.52 -13.76 -4.40
C LEU A 108 -3.10 -13.99 -5.86
N ALA A 109 -1.95 -13.47 -6.26
CA ALA A 109 -1.43 -13.69 -7.63
C ALA A 109 -1.09 -15.15 -7.87
N ALA A 110 -0.50 -15.84 -6.89
CA ALA A 110 -0.23 -17.28 -6.95
C ALA A 110 -1.52 -18.11 -7.12
N ALA A 111 -2.59 -17.71 -6.43
CA ALA A 111 -3.89 -18.38 -6.55
C ALA A 111 -4.61 -18.07 -7.88
N ALA A 112 -4.37 -16.89 -8.47
CA ALA A 112 -5.03 -16.45 -9.69
C ALA A 112 -4.37 -16.96 -10.98
N THR A 113 -3.04 -17.15 -10.98
CA THR A 113 -2.32 -17.58 -12.17
C THR A 113 -2.66 -19.02 -12.55
N ARG A 114 -2.76 -19.26 -13.85
CA ARG A 114 -3.04 -20.59 -14.44
C ARG A 114 -1.86 -21.12 -15.26
N ASN A 115 -1.01 -20.22 -15.77
CA ASN A 115 0.15 -20.58 -16.57
C ASN A 115 1.48 -20.39 -15.85
N GLY A 116 1.44 -19.95 -14.57
CA GLY A 116 2.61 -19.70 -13.73
C GLY A 116 3.38 -18.41 -14.10
N ARG A 117 2.90 -17.59 -15.02
CA ARG A 117 3.57 -16.35 -15.43
C ARG A 117 2.85 -15.14 -14.84
N VAL A 118 3.45 -14.56 -13.82
CA VAL A 118 2.91 -13.41 -13.08
C VAL A 118 3.66 -12.14 -13.46
N GLY A 119 2.93 -11.10 -13.84
CA GLY A 119 3.46 -9.76 -14.08
C GLY A 119 3.44 -8.93 -12.79
N LEU A 120 4.37 -8.00 -12.68
CA LEU A 120 4.39 -6.96 -11.67
C LEU A 120 4.60 -5.61 -12.33
N ILE A 121 3.72 -4.64 -12.08
CA ILE A 121 3.97 -3.23 -12.38
C ILE A 121 4.17 -2.53 -11.04
N ALA A 122 5.33 -1.90 -10.81
CA ALA A 122 5.65 -1.28 -9.54
C ALA A 122 6.62 -0.09 -9.71
N THR A 123 6.93 0.60 -8.64
CA THR A 123 7.96 1.65 -8.63
C THR A 123 9.36 1.06 -8.74
N PRO A 124 10.38 1.83 -9.17
CA PRO A 124 11.77 1.37 -9.23
C PRO A 124 12.27 0.78 -7.90
N ALA A 125 12.04 1.47 -6.77
CA ALA A 125 12.44 0.98 -5.44
C ALA A 125 11.79 -0.39 -5.10
N THR A 126 10.50 -0.56 -5.42
CA THR A 126 9.79 -1.81 -5.19
C THR A 126 10.36 -2.96 -6.01
N VAL A 127 10.60 -2.74 -7.31
CA VAL A 127 11.17 -3.75 -8.20
C VAL A 127 12.59 -4.11 -7.76
N ALA A 128 13.44 -3.11 -7.52
CA ALA A 128 14.84 -3.30 -7.13
C ALA A 128 14.99 -4.06 -5.79
N SER A 129 14.01 -3.94 -4.88
CA SER A 129 14.02 -4.65 -3.61
C SER A 129 13.99 -6.19 -3.74
N GLY A 130 13.44 -6.72 -4.84
CA GLY A 130 13.19 -8.15 -5.03
C GLY A 130 12.14 -8.75 -4.08
N ALA A 131 11.41 -7.94 -3.30
CA ALA A 131 10.48 -8.42 -2.28
C ALA A 131 9.33 -9.26 -2.87
N TYR A 132 8.78 -8.85 -4.02
CA TYR A 132 7.74 -9.62 -4.72
C TYR A 132 8.26 -10.94 -5.28
N ALA A 133 9.48 -10.97 -5.83
CA ALA A 133 10.09 -12.21 -6.32
C ALA A 133 10.22 -13.23 -5.17
N ARG A 134 10.73 -12.79 -4.02
CA ARG A 134 10.84 -13.66 -2.84
C ARG A 134 9.48 -14.10 -2.30
N ALA A 135 8.49 -13.21 -2.30
CA ALA A 135 7.15 -13.52 -1.80
C ALA A 135 6.40 -14.48 -2.73
N LEU A 136 6.48 -14.27 -4.05
CA LEU A 136 5.87 -15.16 -5.05
C LEU A 136 6.52 -16.56 -5.02
N ALA A 137 7.85 -16.64 -4.93
CA ALA A 137 8.56 -17.93 -4.84
C ALA A 137 8.18 -18.74 -3.58
N ARG A 138 7.78 -18.08 -2.48
CA ARG A 138 7.24 -18.77 -1.30
C ARG A 138 5.80 -19.24 -1.50
N ALA A 139 4.98 -18.47 -2.23
CA ALA A 139 3.57 -18.78 -2.45
C ALA A 139 3.35 -19.79 -3.59
N ALA A 140 4.17 -19.71 -4.65
CA ALA A 140 4.14 -20.56 -5.83
C ALA A 140 5.57 -20.74 -6.37
N PRO A 141 6.35 -21.73 -5.90
CA PRO A 141 7.76 -21.91 -6.27
C PRO A 141 8.02 -22.07 -7.78
N GLU A 142 7.03 -22.60 -8.52
CA GLU A 142 7.11 -22.80 -9.98
C GLU A 142 6.68 -21.58 -10.79
N ALA A 143 6.20 -20.51 -10.14
CA ALA A 143 5.75 -19.32 -10.85
C ALA A 143 6.92 -18.39 -11.16
N GLU A 144 6.89 -17.82 -12.37
CA GLU A 144 7.86 -16.85 -12.87
C GLU A 144 7.32 -15.42 -12.72
N LEU A 145 8.11 -14.52 -12.14
CA LEU A 145 7.77 -13.10 -11.98
C LEU A 145 8.41 -12.27 -13.10
N HIS A 146 7.57 -11.57 -13.88
CA HIS A 146 7.98 -10.58 -14.88
C HIS A 146 7.72 -9.18 -14.34
N ALA A 147 8.76 -8.51 -13.84
CA ALA A 147 8.63 -7.20 -13.19
C ALA A 147 8.95 -6.05 -14.14
N VAL A 148 8.12 -5.01 -14.11
CA VAL A 148 8.30 -3.77 -14.85
C VAL A 148 8.27 -2.59 -13.87
N ALA A 149 9.33 -1.78 -13.88
CA ALA A 149 9.40 -0.56 -13.11
C ALA A 149 8.77 0.62 -13.87
N SER A 150 7.98 1.43 -13.16
CA SER A 150 7.42 2.68 -13.68
C SER A 150 7.58 3.80 -12.63
N ALA A 151 8.49 4.74 -12.88
CA ALA A 151 8.77 5.87 -11.99
C ALA A 151 7.67 6.94 -12.09
N GLU A 152 7.15 7.18 -13.29
CA GLU A 152 6.26 8.30 -13.56
C GLU A 152 4.79 8.01 -13.27
N LEU A 153 4.35 6.75 -13.30
CA LEU A 153 2.93 6.42 -13.28
C LEU A 153 2.24 6.85 -11.97
N ALA A 154 2.87 6.65 -10.81
CA ALA A 154 2.28 7.05 -9.54
C ALA A 154 2.15 8.58 -9.39
N PRO A 155 3.18 9.41 -9.69
CA PRO A 155 3.04 10.86 -9.76
C PRO A 155 1.94 11.33 -10.71
N LEU A 156 1.89 10.81 -11.94
CA LEU A 156 0.87 11.17 -12.93
C LEU A 156 -0.55 10.92 -12.42
N ILE A 157 -0.78 9.76 -11.79
CA ILE A 157 -2.08 9.43 -11.21
C ILE A 157 -2.41 10.35 -10.02
N GLN A 158 -1.42 10.67 -9.17
CA GLN A 158 -1.64 11.52 -7.99
C GLN A 158 -1.94 12.96 -8.37
N GLU A 159 -1.26 13.53 -9.35
CA GLU A 159 -1.52 14.90 -9.83
C GLU A 159 -2.98 15.09 -10.24
N GLY A 160 -3.61 14.03 -10.69
CA GLY A 160 -5.04 13.97 -10.91
C GLY A 160 -5.46 14.61 -12.25
N GLY A 161 -6.72 14.44 -12.59
CA GLY A 161 -7.30 14.85 -13.85
C GLY A 161 -7.78 13.64 -14.66
N GLU A 162 -8.09 13.90 -15.91
CA GLU A 162 -8.38 12.85 -16.89
C GLU A 162 -7.11 12.06 -17.21
N VAL A 163 -7.26 10.81 -17.61
CA VAL A 163 -6.15 9.99 -18.08
C VAL A 163 -5.65 10.58 -19.41
N ASP A 164 -4.60 11.37 -19.33
CA ASP A 164 -4.02 12.06 -20.47
C ASP A 164 -3.10 11.17 -21.33
N HIS A 165 -2.58 11.71 -22.41
CA HIS A 165 -1.70 10.98 -23.33
C HIS A 165 -0.41 10.49 -22.64
N ARG A 166 0.16 11.24 -21.69
CA ARG A 166 1.37 10.84 -20.95
C ARG A 166 1.08 9.63 -20.08
N THR A 167 -0.03 9.64 -19.36
CA THR A 167 -0.49 8.52 -18.53
C THR A 167 -0.74 7.29 -19.39
N LEU A 168 -1.40 7.43 -20.56
CA LEU A 168 -1.63 6.33 -21.48
C LEU A 168 -0.32 5.74 -22.00
N THR A 169 0.62 6.58 -22.44
CA THR A 169 1.94 6.13 -22.94
C THR A 169 2.72 5.37 -21.86
N CYS A 170 2.65 5.86 -20.61
CA CYS A 170 3.29 5.20 -19.48
C CYS A 170 2.67 3.82 -19.20
N ILE A 171 1.35 3.71 -19.23
CA ILE A 171 0.62 2.44 -19.07
C ILE A 171 0.96 1.46 -20.20
N GLU A 172 0.93 1.89 -21.46
CA GLU A 172 1.29 1.06 -22.61
C GLU A 172 2.73 0.54 -22.50
N GLY A 173 3.67 1.43 -22.11
CA GLY A 173 5.06 1.08 -21.87
C GLY A 173 5.24 0.00 -20.81
N ALA A 174 4.50 0.10 -19.71
CA ALA A 174 4.53 -0.89 -18.63
C ALA A 174 3.86 -2.22 -19.03
N CYS A 175 2.76 -2.19 -19.78
CA CYS A 175 2.03 -3.39 -20.17
C CYS A 175 2.70 -4.18 -21.30
N ARG A 176 3.41 -3.52 -22.22
CA ARG A 176 4.02 -4.14 -23.40
C ARG A 176 4.97 -5.30 -23.10
N PRO A 177 5.94 -5.19 -22.15
CA PRO A 177 6.81 -6.32 -21.79
C PRO A 177 6.03 -7.49 -21.20
N LEU A 178 5.02 -7.23 -20.37
CA LEU A 178 4.19 -8.24 -19.73
C LEU A 178 3.35 -9.03 -20.75
N LYS A 179 2.79 -8.32 -21.73
CA LYS A 179 2.08 -8.98 -22.86
C LYS A 179 3.00 -9.90 -23.66
N ARG A 180 4.24 -9.47 -23.92
CA ARG A 180 5.24 -10.30 -24.62
C ARG A 180 5.64 -11.52 -23.82
N ALA A 181 5.72 -11.40 -22.50
CA ALA A 181 6.01 -12.51 -21.59
C ALA A 181 4.83 -13.48 -21.46
N GLY A 182 3.64 -13.13 -21.96
CA GLY A 182 2.46 -13.97 -21.89
C GLY A 182 1.94 -14.19 -20.47
N VAL A 183 2.06 -13.17 -19.61
CA VAL A 183 1.52 -13.25 -18.26
C VAL A 183 -0.01 -13.36 -18.28
N ASP A 184 -0.58 -14.15 -17.38
CA ASP A 184 -2.03 -14.28 -17.21
C ASP A 184 -2.56 -13.60 -15.95
N THR A 185 -1.65 -13.15 -15.11
CA THR A 185 -1.94 -12.44 -13.86
C THR A 185 -0.96 -11.28 -13.70
N VAL A 186 -1.44 -10.10 -13.26
CA VAL A 186 -0.61 -8.92 -13.03
C VAL A 186 -0.90 -8.33 -11.65
N ILE A 187 0.16 -8.13 -10.86
CA ILE A 187 0.12 -7.44 -9.58
C ILE A 187 0.32 -5.94 -9.81
N LEU A 188 -0.58 -5.11 -9.27
CA LEU A 188 -0.44 -3.66 -9.20
C LEU A 188 0.36 -3.28 -7.94
N GLY A 189 1.68 -3.38 -8.01
CA GLY A 189 2.60 -3.15 -6.90
C GLY A 189 2.79 -1.67 -6.51
N CYS A 190 1.72 -0.89 -6.58
CA CYS A 190 1.64 0.49 -6.11
C CYS A 190 0.18 0.85 -5.79
N THR A 191 -0.04 1.50 -4.66
CA THR A 191 -1.36 1.92 -4.15
C THR A 191 -2.10 2.91 -5.06
N HIS A 192 -1.40 3.57 -5.99
CA HIS A 192 -2.00 4.50 -6.95
C HIS A 192 -2.64 3.79 -8.15
N TYR A 193 -2.10 2.65 -8.56
CA TYR A 193 -2.47 2.00 -9.82
C TYR A 193 -3.92 1.49 -9.91
N PRO A 194 -4.61 1.15 -8.81
CA PRO A 194 -6.02 0.79 -8.86
C PRO A 194 -6.91 1.86 -9.49
N LEU A 195 -6.58 3.16 -9.39
CA LEU A 195 -7.36 4.25 -10.00
C LEU A 195 -7.37 4.18 -11.54
N VAL A 196 -6.35 3.60 -12.14
CA VAL A 196 -6.27 3.43 -13.61
C VAL A 196 -6.44 1.97 -14.04
N ARG A 197 -6.95 1.11 -13.14
CA ARG A 197 -7.20 -0.32 -13.42
C ARG A 197 -7.99 -0.57 -14.69
N PRO A 198 -9.05 0.20 -15.03
CA PRO A 198 -9.78 -0.02 -16.29
C PRO A 198 -8.92 0.15 -17.52
N VAL A 199 -7.98 1.11 -17.52
CA VAL A 199 -7.05 1.35 -18.61
C VAL A 199 -5.98 0.25 -18.68
N LEU A 200 -5.40 -0.12 -17.53
CA LEU A 200 -4.48 -1.26 -17.43
C LEU A 200 -5.13 -2.55 -17.92
N GLN A 201 -6.39 -2.82 -17.53
CA GLN A 201 -7.13 -3.99 -17.98
C GLN A 201 -7.35 -4.01 -19.49
N ARG A 202 -7.66 -2.84 -20.07
CA ARG A 202 -7.81 -2.71 -21.53
C ARG A 202 -6.49 -3.04 -22.24
N GLU A 203 -5.38 -2.50 -21.76
CA GLU A 203 -4.05 -2.72 -22.37
C GLU A 203 -3.54 -4.14 -22.18
N LEU A 204 -3.73 -4.75 -21.03
CA LEU A 204 -3.32 -6.14 -20.75
C LEU A 204 -4.24 -7.16 -21.42
N GLY A 205 -5.51 -6.81 -21.65
CA GLY A 205 -6.53 -7.69 -22.20
C GLY A 205 -7.39 -8.34 -21.12
N ARG A 206 -8.65 -8.65 -21.47
CA ARG A 206 -9.70 -9.11 -20.54
C ARG A 206 -9.40 -10.43 -19.84
N ARG A 207 -8.48 -11.25 -20.37
CA ARG A 207 -8.13 -12.57 -19.82
C ARG A 207 -7.03 -12.51 -18.76
N VAL A 208 -6.36 -11.39 -18.62
CA VAL A 208 -5.33 -11.18 -17.59
C VAL A 208 -6.02 -10.81 -16.29
N ALA A 209 -5.79 -11.57 -15.22
CA ALA A 209 -6.24 -11.24 -13.90
C ALA A 209 -5.41 -10.08 -13.33
N ILE A 210 -6.05 -9.10 -12.70
CA ILE A 210 -5.36 -7.99 -12.03
C ILE A 210 -5.57 -8.11 -10.52
N VAL A 211 -4.47 -8.16 -9.78
CA VAL A 211 -4.41 -8.20 -8.31
C VAL A 211 -3.94 -6.85 -7.79
N SER A 212 -4.55 -6.37 -6.73
CA SER A 212 -4.18 -5.13 -6.03
C SER A 212 -4.18 -5.28 -4.51
N SER A 213 -3.55 -4.32 -3.81
CA SER A 213 -3.30 -4.40 -2.37
C SER A 213 -4.57 -4.44 -1.51
N GLY A 214 -5.61 -3.71 -1.90
CA GLY A 214 -6.75 -3.46 -1.02
C GLY A 214 -7.43 -4.73 -0.54
N GLU A 215 -7.94 -5.53 -1.47
CA GLU A 215 -8.64 -6.79 -1.18
C GLU A 215 -7.74 -7.77 -0.40
N ALA A 216 -6.46 -7.87 -0.79
CA ALA A 216 -5.50 -8.75 -0.13
C ALA A 216 -5.24 -8.36 1.32
N ILE A 217 -5.19 -7.06 1.61
CA ILE A 217 -4.86 -6.53 2.94
C ILE A 217 -6.06 -6.61 3.89
N ALA A 218 -7.26 -6.37 3.43
CA ALA A 218 -8.43 -6.42 4.28
C ALA A 218 -8.56 -7.80 4.98
N GLY A 219 -8.44 -8.89 4.23
CA GLY A 219 -8.44 -10.24 4.80
C GLY A 219 -7.25 -10.55 5.72
N GLU A 220 -6.05 -9.99 5.44
CA GLU A 220 -4.89 -10.15 6.33
C GLU A 220 -5.09 -9.40 7.65
N VAL A 221 -5.67 -8.18 7.62
CA VAL A 221 -6.00 -7.39 8.82
C VAL A 221 -7.03 -8.13 9.66
N GLU A 222 -8.12 -8.61 9.05
CA GLU A 222 -9.16 -9.40 9.70
C GLU A 222 -8.55 -10.60 10.44
N SER A 223 -7.82 -11.46 9.70
CA SER A 223 -7.16 -12.63 10.28
C SER A 223 -6.20 -12.31 11.43
N ARG A 224 -5.54 -11.15 11.38
CA ARG A 224 -4.63 -10.72 12.45
C ARG A 224 -5.37 -10.23 13.68
N LEU A 225 -6.47 -9.50 13.51
CA LEU A 225 -7.33 -9.08 14.60
C LEU A 225 -7.95 -10.28 15.31
N GLU A 226 -8.52 -11.24 14.56
CA GLU A 226 -9.05 -12.50 15.07
C GLU A 226 -8.00 -13.28 15.87
N ALA A 227 -6.82 -13.52 15.28
CA ALA A 227 -5.75 -14.27 15.93
C ALA A 227 -5.24 -13.65 17.23
N THR A 228 -5.39 -12.33 17.40
CA THR A 228 -4.98 -11.60 18.60
C THR A 228 -6.13 -11.28 19.55
N GLY A 229 -7.38 -11.52 19.14
CA GLY A 229 -8.58 -11.17 19.90
C GLY A 229 -8.77 -9.66 20.08
N LEU A 230 -8.29 -8.87 19.11
CA LEU A 230 -8.32 -7.41 19.13
C LEU A 230 -9.47 -6.81 18.30
N GLU A 231 -10.38 -7.63 17.79
CA GLU A 231 -11.55 -7.17 17.04
C GLU A 231 -12.46 -6.29 17.89
N ASN A 232 -13.03 -5.27 17.28
CA ASN A 232 -14.12 -4.50 17.89
C ASN A 232 -15.40 -5.35 17.94
N GLU A 233 -16.30 -4.98 18.85
CA GLU A 233 -17.61 -5.64 18.97
C GLU A 233 -18.46 -5.40 17.72
N GLU A 234 -19.16 -6.43 17.26
CA GLU A 234 -20.14 -6.34 16.18
C GLU A 234 -21.25 -5.34 16.53
N GLY A 235 -21.74 -4.63 15.51
CA GLY A 235 -22.80 -3.63 15.66
C GLY A 235 -22.31 -2.22 16.02
N ARG A 236 -21.04 -2.03 16.36
CA ARG A 236 -20.42 -0.73 16.49
C ARG A 236 -20.12 -0.13 15.11
N ARG A 237 -20.32 1.15 14.92
CA ARG A 237 -19.86 1.86 13.71
C ARG A 237 -18.44 2.37 13.91
N GLY A 238 -17.52 1.98 13.03
CA GLY A 238 -16.15 2.44 13.03
C GLY A 238 -16.00 3.95 12.78
N GLN A 239 -14.94 4.54 13.32
CA GLN A 239 -14.57 5.94 13.13
C GLN A 239 -13.28 6.03 12.33
N TYR A 240 -13.13 7.09 11.52
CA TYR A 240 -11.99 7.28 10.65
C TYR A 240 -11.35 8.63 10.89
N ARG A 241 -10.04 8.64 11.14
CA ARG A 241 -9.24 9.85 11.31
C ARG A 241 -8.13 9.89 10.28
N PHE A 242 -7.83 11.10 9.78
CA PHE A 242 -6.84 11.30 8.72
C PHE A 242 -5.76 12.25 9.17
N LEU A 243 -4.51 11.86 8.92
CA LEU A 243 -3.30 12.63 9.18
C LEU A 243 -2.54 12.81 7.86
N ALA A 244 -1.91 13.97 7.69
CA ALA A 244 -1.03 14.23 6.55
C ALA A 244 0.24 14.97 6.99
N THR A 245 1.37 14.63 6.41
CA THR A 245 2.64 15.32 6.70
C THR A 245 2.83 16.58 5.85
N GLY A 246 2.12 16.69 4.72
CA GLY A 246 2.07 17.88 3.88
C GLY A 246 0.77 18.66 4.08
N ASP A 247 0.36 19.42 3.05
CA ASP A 247 -0.85 20.26 3.09
C ASP A 247 -2.13 19.43 3.26
N PRO A 248 -2.88 19.59 4.39
CA PRO A 248 -4.12 18.87 4.66
C PRO A 248 -5.24 19.14 3.63
N ILE A 249 -5.31 20.36 3.09
CA ILE A 249 -6.31 20.74 2.10
C ILE A 249 -6.06 19.99 0.79
N ARG A 250 -4.80 19.94 0.36
CA ARG A 250 -4.40 19.18 -0.81
C ARG A 250 -4.63 17.69 -0.60
N PHE A 251 -4.25 17.15 0.56
CA PHE A 251 -4.51 15.75 0.93
C PHE A 251 -6.00 15.42 0.80
N ARG A 252 -6.89 16.21 1.42
CA ARG A 252 -8.33 16.01 1.37
C ARG A 252 -8.87 16.02 -0.06
N ARG A 253 -8.47 17.03 -0.86
CA ARG A 253 -8.91 17.17 -2.25
C ARG A 253 -8.52 15.98 -3.13
N LEU A 254 -7.27 15.51 -3.01
CA LEU A 254 -6.78 14.36 -3.76
C LEU A 254 -7.35 13.05 -3.21
N GLY A 255 -7.39 12.91 -1.88
CA GLY A 255 -7.73 11.68 -1.19
C GLY A 255 -9.17 11.22 -1.45
N ILE A 256 -10.12 12.13 -1.63
CA ILE A 256 -11.52 11.78 -1.96
C ILE A 256 -11.59 10.84 -3.18
N ARG A 257 -10.73 11.04 -4.18
CA ARG A 257 -10.71 10.19 -5.39
C ARG A 257 -10.20 8.77 -5.10
N PHE A 258 -9.26 8.64 -4.17
CA PHE A 258 -8.65 7.36 -3.82
C PHE A 258 -9.50 6.59 -2.81
N LEU A 259 -10.09 7.30 -1.85
CA LEU A 259 -10.96 6.70 -0.85
C LEU A 259 -12.35 6.38 -1.40
N SER A 260 -12.80 7.08 -2.44
CA SER A 260 -14.19 7.04 -2.96
C SER A 260 -15.26 7.39 -1.92
N LEU A 261 -14.87 8.09 -0.86
CA LEU A 261 -15.72 8.56 0.24
C LEU A 261 -15.34 9.99 0.63
N PRO A 262 -16.24 10.77 1.24
CA PRO A 262 -15.89 12.07 1.80
C PRO A 262 -14.82 11.95 2.88
N ILE A 263 -13.80 12.81 2.81
CA ILE A 263 -12.79 12.95 3.85
C ILE A 263 -13.14 14.18 4.69
N GLY A 264 -13.26 13.97 6.00
CA GLY A 264 -13.52 15.03 6.98
C GLY A 264 -12.31 15.92 7.24
N GLU A 265 -12.09 16.24 8.51
CA GLU A 265 -10.91 16.98 8.96
C GLU A 265 -9.64 16.12 8.77
N VAL A 266 -8.54 16.79 8.36
CA VAL A 266 -7.21 16.18 8.21
C VAL A 266 -6.25 16.92 9.12
N GLU A 267 -5.68 16.22 10.09
CA GLU A 267 -4.68 16.75 11.01
C GLU A 267 -3.32 16.84 10.30
N HIS A 268 -2.64 17.99 10.43
CA HIS A 268 -1.27 18.13 9.95
C HIS A 268 -0.29 17.57 10.99
N VAL A 269 0.62 16.71 10.53
CA VAL A 269 1.67 16.10 11.36
C VAL A 269 3.04 16.51 10.83
N LYS A 270 3.89 17.02 11.72
CA LYS A 270 5.27 17.38 11.37
C LYS A 270 6.15 16.14 11.31
N VAL A 271 6.97 16.04 10.27
CA VAL A 271 8.01 15.02 10.09
C VAL A 271 9.35 15.67 9.77
N ASN A 272 10.42 14.92 9.96
CA ASN A 272 11.76 15.38 9.68
C ASN A 272 12.05 15.26 8.17
N LEU A 273 12.09 16.40 7.46
CA LEU A 273 12.37 16.44 6.02
C LEU A 273 13.86 16.21 5.70
N ASN A 274 14.75 16.32 6.69
CA ASN A 274 16.21 16.25 6.53
C ASN A 274 16.82 14.88 6.86
N SER A 275 16.04 13.83 7.01
CA SER A 275 16.54 12.50 7.38
C SER A 275 17.41 11.83 6.30
N SER A 276 17.44 12.36 5.08
CA SER A 276 18.30 11.89 3.98
C SER A 276 19.79 12.28 4.11
N ALA A 277 20.16 13.17 5.06
CA ALA A 277 21.51 13.77 5.13
C ALA A 277 22.42 13.19 6.23
N ARG A 278 22.03 12.20 7.02
CA ARG A 278 22.79 11.75 8.20
C ARG A 278 23.43 10.36 8.11
N SER A 279 23.58 9.75 6.94
CA SER A 279 24.33 8.49 6.81
C SER A 279 25.58 8.58 5.93
N ALA A 280 26.25 9.73 5.92
CA ALA A 280 27.57 9.91 5.32
C ALA A 280 28.46 10.71 6.29
N ALA A 281 28.73 10.15 7.48
CA ALA A 281 29.80 10.58 8.37
C ALA A 281 30.33 9.38 9.16
#